data_747299d1770c17c81627142f995f9ab6
#
_entry.id   747299d1770c17c81627142f995f9ab6
#
_cell.length_a   1.000
_cell.length_b   1.000
_cell.length_c   1.000
_cell.angle_alpha   90.00
_cell.angle_beta   90.00
_cell.angle_gamma   90.00
#
_symmetry.space_group_name_H-M   'P 1'
#
loop_
_entity.id
_entity.type
_entity.pdbx_description
1 polymer ?
#
loop_
_entity_poly.entity_id
_entity_poly.type
_entity_poly.pdbx_seq_one_letter_code
_entity_poly.pdbx_strand_id
1 'polypeptide(L)' 'RFKSGMWNSTAGGFRGPMNDQIEFCHILEGEARIETADGTSRTVKAGDAFVMDNGLQPVWHVEKYIRKHYVVVSV' A
#
# COMPACT_ATOMS: atom_id res chain seq x y z
N ARG A 1 0.77 -0.93 19.46
CA ARG A 1 1.39 0.33 19.04
C ARG A 1 1.11 0.62 17.58
N PHE A 2 0.87 1.87 17.24
CA PHE A 2 0.60 2.24 15.86
C PHE A 2 1.35 3.52 15.49
N LYS A 3 1.50 3.73 14.18
CA LYS A 3 1.98 4.99 13.63
C LYS A 3 1.23 5.30 12.35
N SER A 4 1.15 6.56 12.01
CA SER A 4 0.50 6.98 10.78
C SER A 4 1.36 8.01 10.07
N GLY A 5 1.08 8.21 8.80
CA GLY A 5 1.82 9.18 8.00
C GLY A 5 1.30 9.27 6.59
N MET A 6 2.02 10.07 5.82
CA MET A 6 1.76 10.27 4.40
C MET A 6 2.94 9.71 3.62
N TRP A 7 2.64 9.06 2.50
CA TRP A 7 3.66 8.54 1.61
C TRP A 7 3.26 8.85 0.17
N ASN A 8 4.22 9.26 -0.61
CA ASN A 8 3.99 9.48 -2.03
C ASN A 8 5.18 8.97 -2.84
N SER A 9 4.93 8.73 -4.11
CA SER A 9 5.97 8.31 -5.04
C SER A 9 5.59 8.66 -6.47
N THR A 10 6.60 8.88 -7.29
CA THR A 10 6.49 8.91 -8.74
C THR A 10 6.63 7.46 -9.27
N ALA A 11 6.81 7.31 -10.58
CA ALA A 11 6.90 5.99 -11.19
C ALA A 11 7.96 5.10 -10.54
N GLY A 12 7.63 3.83 -10.36
CA GLY A 12 8.56 2.86 -9.79
C GLY A 12 7.86 1.65 -9.22
N GLY A 13 8.67 0.69 -8.77
CA GLY A 13 8.20 -0.51 -8.09
C GLY A 13 8.72 -0.53 -6.65
N PHE A 14 7.83 -0.88 -5.73
CA PHE A 14 8.16 -0.84 -4.30
C PHE A 14 7.64 -2.07 -3.58
N ARG A 15 8.45 -2.61 -2.68
CA ARG A 15 8.06 -3.70 -1.81
C ARG A 15 7.69 -3.14 -0.44
N GLY A 16 6.57 -3.62 0.12
CA GLY A 16 6.13 -3.18 1.44
C GLY A 16 5.67 -4.37 2.28
N PRO A 17 6.59 -5.26 2.70
CA PRO A 17 6.19 -6.47 3.42
C PRO A 17 5.54 -6.14 4.76
N MET A 18 4.45 -6.86 5.05
CA MET A 18 3.73 -6.75 6.32
C MET A 18 4.29 -7.78 7.31
N ASN A 19 5.44 -7.47 7.91
CA ASN A 19 6.10 -8.34 8.87
C ASN A 19 5.70 -7.92 10.29
N ASP A 20 4.84 -8.71 10.92
CA ASP A 20 4.32 -8.44 12.26
C ASP A 20 3.61 -7.08 12.33
N GLN A 21 2.88 -6.76 11.29
CA GLN A 21 2.12 -5.51 11.23
C GLN A 21 0.96 -5.60 10.25
N ILE A 22 0.01 -4.70 10.43
CA ILE A 22 -1.15 -4.51 9.56
C ILE A 22 -1.14 -3.05 9.16
N GLU A 23 -1.40 -2.78 7.89
CA GLU A 23 -1.44 -1.40 7.40
C GLU A 23 -2.80 -1.08 6.79
N PHE A 24 -3.42 0.00 7.27
CA PHE A 24 -4.58 0.60 6.62
C PHE A 24 -4.06 1.67 5.66
N CYS A 25 -4.56 1.65 4.42
CA CYS A 25 -4.19 2.62 3.39
C CYS A 25 -5.43 3.34 2.88
N HIS A 26 -5.31 4.65 2.71
CA HIS A 26 -6.31 5.47 2.03
C HIS A 26 -5.60 6.22 0.90
N ILE A 27 -5.97 5.94 -0.33
CA ILE A 27 -5.35 6.57 -1.49
C ILE A 27 -5.97 7.94 -1.70
N LEU A 28 -5.14 8.97 -1.68
CA LEU A 28 -5.56 10.36 -1.78
C LEU A 28 -5.45 10.90 -3.19
N GLU A 29 -4.41 10.48 -3.92
CA GLU A 29 -4.15 10.94 -5.29
C GLU A 29 -3.49 9.82 -6.09
N GLY A 30 -3.73 9.81 -7.41
CA GLY A 30 -3.06 8.89 -8.31
C GLY A 30 -3.59 7.48 -8.25
N GLU A 31 -2.79 6.55 -8.73
CA GLU A 31 -3.15 5.13 -8.72
C GLU A 31 -1.92 4.24 -8.75
N ALA A 32 -2.10 3.00 -8.36
CA ALA A 32 -1.07 1.99 -8.42
C ALA A 32 -1.68 0.60 -8.57
N ARG A 33 -0.90 -0.34 -9.07
CA ARG A 33 -1.26 -1.75 -9.08
C ARG A 33 -0.49 -2.43 -7.97
N ILE A 34 -1.20 -3.16 -7.13
CA ILE A 34 -0.59 -3.92 -6.03
C ILE A 34 -0.66 -5.39 -6.39
N GLU A 35 0.48 -6.04 -6.38
CA GLU A 35 0.61 -7.45 -6.68
C GLU A 35 1.06 -8.19 -5.42
N THR A 36 0.44 -9.34 -5.15
CA THR A 36 0.79 -10.15 -3.99
C THR A 36 1.44 -11.47 -4.41
N ALA A 37 2.07 -12.15 -3.46
CA ALA A 37 2.86 -13.35 -3.73
C ALA A 37 2.06 -14.50 -4.35
N ASP A 38 0.74 -14.51 -4.17
CA ASP A 38 -0.13 -15.54 -4.75
C ASP A 38 -0.48 -15.27 -6.22
N GLY A 39 0.10 -14.23 -6.80
CA GLY A 39 -0.11 -13.89 -8.21
C GLY A 39 -1.30 -13.00 -8.49
N THR A 40 -2.08 -12.62 -7.47
CA THR A 40 -3.19 -11.71 -7.68
C THR A 40 -2.68 -10.27 -7.74
N SER A 41 -3.38 -9.44 -8.51
CA SER A 41 -3.07 -8.01 -8.54
C SER A 41 -4.37 -7.21 -8.52
N ARG A 42 -4.25 -5.98 -8.02
CA ARG A 42 -5.40 -5.10 -7.84
C ARG A 42 -4.96 -3.67 -8.08
N THR A 43 -5.74 -2.93 -8.84
CA THR A 43 -5.50 -1.51 -9.04
C THR A 43 -6.24 -0.73 -7.96
N VAL A 44 -5.53 0.20 -7.33
CA VAL A 44 -6.10 1.11 -6.33
C VAL A 44 -5.90 2.54 -6.82
N LYS A 45 -6.86 3.40 -6.54
CA LYS A 45 -6.87 4.77 -7.02
C LYS A 45 -7.46 5.71 -5.98
N ALA A 46 -7.36 6.99 -6.23
CA ALA A 46 -7.89 8.03 -5.32
C ALA A 46 -9.31 7.69 -4.85
N GLY A 47 -9.51 7.74 -3.55
CA GLY A 47 -10.78 7.40 -2.91
C GLY A 47 -10.84 5.97 -2.37
N ASP A 48 -9.96 5.08 -2.81
CA ASP A 48 -9.95 3.70 -2.32
C ASP A 48 -9.30 3.61 -0.95
N ALA A 49 -9.87 2.76 -0.10
CA ALA A 49 -9.31 2.47 1.21
C ALA A 49 -9.32 0.96 1.41
N PHE A 50 -8.26 0.44 2.01
CA PHE A 50 -8.11 -1.00 2.20
C PHE A 50 -7.11 -1.31 3.31
N VAL A 51 -7.11 -2.57 3.73
CA VAL A 51 -6.20 -3.07 4.76
C VAL A 51 -5.27 -4.10 4.15
N MET A 52 -3.98 -3.97 4.42
CA MET A 52 -2.99 -5.00 4.11
C MET A 52 -2.67 -5.75 5.38
N ASP A 53 -3.06 -7.02 5.39
CA ASP A 53 -3.00 -7.86 6.57
C ASP A 53 -1.56 -8.32 6.87
N ASN A 54 -1.38 -8.75 8.11
CA ASN A 54 -0.08 -9.30 8.54
C ASN A 54 0.28 -10.52 7.68
N GLY A 55 1.55 -10.57 7.27
CA GLY A 55 2.05 -11.65 6.42
C GLY A 55 1.97 -11.36 4.93
N LEU A 56 1.23 -10.34 4.53
CA LEU A 56 1.14 -9.98 3.13
C LEU A 56 2.47 -9.42 2.64
N GLN A 57 2.83 -9.72 1.40
CA GLN A 57 4.06 -9.22 0.80
C GLN A 57 3.72 -8.52 -0.52
N PRO A 58 3.15 -7.33 -0.45
CA PRO A 58 2.75 -6.60 -1.64
C PRO A 58 3.92 -5.98 -2.37
N VAL A 59 3.78 -5.90 -3.69
CA VAL A 59 4.67 -5.12 -4.55
C VAL A 59 3.80 -4.06 -5.21
N TRP A 60 4.15 -2.82 -5.00
CA TRP A 60 3.45 -1.67 -5.58
C TRP A 60 4.09 -1.30 -6.91
N HIS A 61 3.26 -1.20 -7.94
CA HIS A 61 3.71 -0.74 -9.26
C HIS A 61 3.02 0.58 -9.56
N VAL A 62 3.79 1.65 -9.56
CA VAL A 62 3.30 3.01 -9.79
C VAL A 62 3.73 3.44 -11.19
N GLU A 63 2.78 3.75 -12.07
CA GLU A 63 3.09 4.21 -13.42
C GLU A 63 3.49 5.69 -13.47
N LYS A 64 2.75 6.52 -12.74
CA LYS A 64 2.97 7.97 -12.77
C LYS A 64 3.19 8.54 -11.38
N TYR A 65 2.19 8.40 -10.52
CA TYR A 65 2.21 9.02 -9.21
C TYR A 65 1.18 8.39 -8.30
N ILE A 66 1.50 8.33 -7.01
CA ILE A 66 0.54 7.94 -5.97
C ILE A 66 0.84 8.69 -4.68
N ARG A 67 -0.21 8.99 -3.93
CA ARG A 67 -0.11 9.55 -2.60
C ARG A 67 -1.13 8.88 -1.70
N LYS A 68 -0.68 8.41 -0.55
CA LYS A 68 -1.56 7.74 0.40
C LYS A 68 -1.36 8.23 1.82
N HIS A 69 -2.41 8.13 2.60
CA HIS A 69 -2.34 8.20 4.06
C HIS A 69 -2.35 6.77 4.57
N TYR A 70 -1.51 6.46 5.54
CA TYR A 70 -1.42 5.10 6.08
C TYR A 70 -1.45 5.11 7.61
N VAL A 71 -1.93 4.00 8.15
CA VAL A 71 -1.86 3.71 9.59
C VAL A 71 -1.33 2.30 9.72
N VAL A 72 -0.22 2.15 10.44
CA VAL A 72 0.41 0.84 10.67
C VAL A 72 0.24 0.48 12.12
N VAL A 73 -0.21 -0.75 12.36
CA VAL A 73 -0.39 -1.30 13.69
C VAL A 73 0.50 -2.53 13.85
N SER A 74 1.32 -2.55 14.90
CA SER A 74 2.15 -3.71 15.21
C SER A 74 1.30 -4.81 15.84
N VAL A 75 1.55 -6.04 15.45
CA VAL A 75 0.83 -7.21 15.98
C VAL A 75 1.79 -8.20 16.61
#